data_a312b04851f91df6bec56357b53fd7b7
#
_entry.id   a312b04851f91df6bec56357b53fd7b7
#
_cell.length_a   1.000
_cell.length_b   1.000
_cell.length_c   1.000
_cell.angle_alpha   90.00
_cell.angle_beta   90.00
_cell.angle_gamma   90.00
#
_symmetry.space_group_name_H-M   'P 1'
#
loop_
_entity.id
_entity.type
_entity.pdbx_description
1 polymer ?
#
loop_
_entity_poly.entity_id
_entity_poly.type
_entity_poly.pdbx_seq_one_letter_code
_entity_poly.pdbx_strand_id
1 'polypeptide(L)'
;MKIILINGPNLNLLGVREKSIYGDLSFEEYYVKLKKQFPQIDFEYFQSNVEGEIVNKLHEYGFSADGIIINAGAYTHTSVAIRDAISGINTTVVEVHISNILTRESFRHESLIGPVCKGSIMGFGLDSYRLAVESFLA
;
A
#
# COMPACT_ATOMS: atom_id res chain seq x y z
N MET A 1 16.15 7.34 -6.14
CA MET A 1 14.93 6.53 -6.37
C MET A 1 13.79 7.14 -5.58
N LYS A 2 12.66 7.30 -6.22
CA LYS A 2 11.44 7.84 -5.60
C LYS A 2 10.38 6.76 -5.48
N ILE A 3 9.87 6.54 -4.27
CA ILE A 3 8.83 5.55 -3.98
C ILE A 3 7.66 6.24 -3.28
N ILE A 4 6.45 6.00 -3.78
CA ILE A 4 5.23 6.55 -3.23
C ILE A 4 4.51 5.46 -2.44
N LEU A 5 4.14 5.79 -1.20
CA LEU A 5 3.32 4.91 -0.36
C LEU A 5 1.89 5.43 -0.39
N ILE A 6 0.95 4.60 -0.82
CA ILE A 6 -0.47 4.96 -0.87
C ILE A 6 -1.23 4.03 0.08
N ASN A 7 -1.87 4.61 1.07
CA ASN A 7 -2.75 3.89 1.99
C ASN A 7 -4.20 4.29 1.78
N GLY A 8 -5.07 3.30 1.73
CA GLY A 8 -6.51 3.46 1.53
C GLY A 8 -7.29 3.67 2.82
N PRO A 9 -8.61 3.39 2.76
CA PRO A 9 -9.54 3.76 3.82
C PRO A 9 -9.20 3.08 5.14
N ASN A 10 -9.43 3.84 6.19
CA ASN A 10 -9.27 3.44 7.59
C ASN A 10 -7.83 3.20 8.05
N LEU A 11 -6.84 3.29 7.15
CA LEU A 11 -5.43 3.13 7.54
C LEU A 11 -4.89 4.35 8.29
N ASN A 12 -5.61 5.46 8.28
CA ASN A 12 -5.36 6.58 9.19
C ASN A 12 -5.64 6.24 10.66
N LEU A 13 -6.33 5.13 10.92
CA LEU A 13 -6.69 4.69 12.28
C LEU A 13 -5.73 3.63 12.84
N LEU A 14 -4.62 3.36 12.18
CA LEU A 14 -3.59 2.45 12.71
C LEU A 14 -3.09 2.94 14.07
N GLY A 15 -2.95 2.01 15.02
CA GLY A 15 -2.59 2.31 16.39
C GLY A 15 -3.78 2.65 17.28
N VAL A 16 -4.97 2.84 16.72
CA VAL A 16 -6.18 3.22 17.45
C VAL A 16 -7.21 2.10 17.48
N ARG A 17 -7.43 1.40 16.34
CA ARG A 17 -8.44 0.34 16.23
C ARG A 17 -7.82 -1.00 15.89
N GLU A 18 -8.52 -2.10 16.24
CA GLU A 18 -8.16 -3.47 15.85
C GLU A 18 -6.66 -3.78 16.06
N LYS A 19 -6.14 -3.41 17.24
CA LYS A 19 -4.71 -3.55 17.55
C LYS A 19 -4.21 -4.98 17.43
N SER A 20 -5.07 -5.97 17.66
CA SER A 20 -4.71 -7.38 17.51
C SER A 20 -4.39 -7.75 16.05
N ILE A 21 -4.91 -6.99 15.08
CA ILE A 21 -4.69 -7.23 13.64
C ILE A 21 -3.59 -6.31 13.12
N TYR A 22 -3.64 -5.01 13.48
CA TYR A 22 -2.80 -3.98 12.87
C TYR A 22 -1.66 -3.49 13.76
N GLY A 23 -1.67 -3.82 15.08
CA GLY A 23 -0.66 -3.39 16.04
C GLY A 23 -0.96 -2.05 16.67
N ASP A 24 -0.06 -1.59 17.55
CA ASP A 24 -0.21 -0.37 18.34
C ASP A 24 0.39 0.87 17.71
N LEU A 25 1.28 0.70 16.73
CA LEU A 25 2.01 1.80 16.11
C LEU A 25 1.15 2.48 15.05
N SER A 26 1.12 3.81 15.03
CA SER A 26 0.48 4.55 13.93
C SER A 26 1.32 4.43 12.67
N PHE A 27 0.72 4.67 11.49
CA PHE A 27 1.49 4.64 10.27
C PHE A 27 2.52 5.77 10.23
N GLU A 28 2.17 6.95 10.74
CA GLU A 28 3.08 8.10 10.78
C GLU A 28 4.35 7.78 11.58
N GLU A 29 4.20 7.12 12.74
CA GLU A 29 5.34 6.68 13.55
C GLU A 29 6.18 5.64 12.81
N TYR A 30 5.54 4.69 12.15
CA TYR A 30 6.23 3.67 11.36
C TYR A 30 6.94 4.31 10.16
N TYR A 31 6.31 5.26 9.50
CA TYR A 31 6.86 5.95 8.33
C TYR A 31 8.17 6.66 8.66
N VAL A 32 8.26 7.28 9.84
CA VAL A 32 9.52 7.88 10.31
C VAL A 32 10.62 6.84 10.39
N LYS A 33 10.31 5.66 10.94
CA LYS A 33 11.28 4.55 11.04
C LYS A 33 11.69 4.03 9.66
N LEU A 34 10.73 3.89 8.76
CA LEU A 34 10.99 3.39 7.40
C LEU A 34 11.95 4.32 6.66
N LYS A 35 11.73 5.63 6.74
CA LYS A 35 12.62 6.62 6.09
C LYS A 35 14.04 6.54 6.62
N LYS A 36 14.21 6.28 7.91
CA LYS A 36 15.54 6.14 8.54
C LYS A 36 16.26 4.88 8.06
N GLN A 37 15.52 3.81 7.75
CA GLN A 37 16.11 2.57 7.25
C GLN A 37 16.60 2.69 5.81
N PHE A 38 15.99 3.59 5.02
CA PHE A 38 16.32 3.77 3.61
C PHE A 38 16.59 5.25 3.31
N PRO A 39 17.67 5.83 3.87
CA PRO A 39 17.93 7.27 3.71
C PRO A 39 18.22 7.68 2.27
N GLN A 40 18.58 6.72 1.40
CA GLN A 40 18.84 6.96 -0.01
C GLN A 40 17.57 7.02 -0.87
N ILE A 41 16.41 6.67 -0.32
CA ILE A 41 15.14 6.69 -1.06
C ILE A 41 14.38 7.96 -0.73
N ASP A 42 13.87 8.62 -1.76
CA ASP A 42 12.94 9.74 -1.64
C ASP A 42 11.52 9.16 -1.53
N PHE A 43 10.98 9.15 -0.31
CA PHE A 43 9.63 8.66 -0.06
C PHE A 43 8.62 9.80 -0.08
N GLU A 44 7.43 9.49 -0.58
CA GLU A 44 6.25 10.31 -0.37
C GLU A 44 5.12 9.42 0.13
N TYR A 45 4.30 9.95 1.04
CA TYR A 45 3.22 9.21 1.66
C TYR A 45 1.89 9.92 1.43
N PHE A 46 0.86 9.15 1.05
CA PHE A 46 -0.49 9.64 0.86
C PHE A 46 -1.48 8.64 1.45
N GLN A 47 -2.44 9.13 2.20
CA GLN A 47 -3.54 8.32 2.73
C GLN A 47 -4.86 9.00 2.38
N SER A 48 -5.85 8.23 1.94
CA SER A 48 -7.19 8.76 1.70
C SER A 48 -8.24 7.66 1.88
N ASN A 49 -9.41 8.07 2.37
CA ASN A 49 -10.59 7.22 2.41
C ASN A 49 -11.40 7.32 1.10
N VAL A 50 -11.02 8.23 0.21
CA VAL A 50 -11.78 8.55 -1.00
C VAL A 50 -11.17 7.82 -2.20
N GLU A 51 -11.94 6.93 -2.82
CA GLU A 51 -11.47 6.11 -3.93
C GLU A 51 -10.90 6.95 -5.08
N GLY A 52 -11.59 8.02 -5.47
CA GLY A 52 -11.14 8.89 -6.56
C GLY A 52 -9.82 9.60 -6.27
N GLU A 53 -9.56 9.93 -5.01
CA GLU A 53 -8.29 10.54 -4.62
C GLU A 53 -7.13 9.55 -4.78
N ILE A 54 -7.37 8.27 -4.51
CA ILE A 54 -6.37 7.23 -4.71
C ILE A 54 -6.08 7.06 -6.20
N VAL A 55 -7.12 7.04 -7.03
CA VAL A 55 -6.99 7.00 -8.49
C VAL A 55 -6.17 8.19 -8.99
N ASN A 56 -6.48 9.39 -8.53
CA ASN A 56 -5.77 10.60 -8.92
C ASN A 56 -4.29 10.54 -8.52
N LYS A 57 -4.00 9.99 -7.33
CA LYS A 57 -2.62 9.87 -6.85
C LYS A 57 -1.82 8.87 -7.69
N LEU A 58 -2.44 7.76 -8.10
CA LEU A 58 -1.83 6.81 -9.02
C LEU A 58 -1.50 7.48 -10.36
N HIS A 59 -2.41 8.30 -10.90
CA HIS A 59 -2.16 9.04 -12.13
C HIS A 59 -1.03 10.05 -11.96
N GLU A 60 -0.99 10.75 -10.83
CA GLU A 60 0.02 11.79 -10.56
C GLU A 60 1.44 11.24 -10.65
N TYR A 61 1.69 10.06 -10.08
CA TYR A 61 3.02 9.47 -10.00
C TYR A 61 3.24 8.30 -10.96
N GLY A 62 2.21 7.89 -11.67
CA GLY A 62 2.23 6.66 -12.46
C GLY A 62 3.17 6.68 -13.67
N PHE A 63 3.73 7.83 -14.01
CA PHE A 63 4.64 7.97 -15.15
C PHE A 63 5.98 8.62 -14.75
N SER A 64 6.18 8.89 -13.47
CA SER A 64 7.37 9.61 -13.00
C SER A 64 8.09 8.95 -11.82
N ALA A 65 7.37 8.28 -10.91
CA ALA A 65 8.00 7.62 -9.77
C ALA A 65 8.67 6.31 -10.19
N ASP A 66 9.64 5.87 -9.40
CA ASP A 66 10.31 4.58 -9.63
C ASP A 66 9.50 3.41 -9.11
N GLY A 67 8.68 3.64 -8.09
CA GLY A 67 7.82 2.61 -7.55
C GLY A 67 6.65 3.19 -6.76
N ILE A 68 5.56 2.42 -6.71
CA ILE A 68 4.39 2.71 -5.87
C ILE A 68 4.12 1.48 -5.02
N ILE A 69 3.97 1.68 -3.72
CA ILE A 69 3.52 0.65 -2.78
C ILE A 69 2.11 1.04 -2.36
N ILE A 70 1.15 0.17 -2.63
CA ILE A 70 -0.26 0.44 -2.34
C ILE A 70 -0.84 -0.56 -1.36
N ASN A 71 -1.44 -0.05 -0.30
CA ASN A 71 -2.36 -0.79 0.56
C ASN A 71 -3.73 -0.15 0.39
N ALA A 72 -4.53 -0.69 -0.49
CA ALA A 72 -5.83 -0.10 -0.85
C ALA A 72 -6.90 -0.32 0.22
N GLY A 73 -6.58 -1.02 1.32
CA GLY A 73 -7.56 -1.33 2.35
C GLY A 73 -8.71 -2.15 1.79
N ALA A 74 -9.93 -1.83 2.20
CA ALA A 74 -11.11 -2.55 1.73
C ALA A 74 -11.34 -2.39 0.21
N TYR A 75 -10.85 -1.33 -0.41
CA TYR A 75 -10.96 -1.16 -1.87
C TYR A 75 -10.21 -2.24 -2.65
N THR A 76 -9.29 -2.95 -2.02
CA THR A 76 -8.62 -4.11 -2.61
C THR A 76 -9.63 -5.13 -3.17
N HIS A 77 -10.75 -5.27 -2.47
CA HIS A 77 -11.74 -6.31 -2.74
C HIS A 77 -12.93 -5.83 -3.58
N THR A 78 -13.01 -4.54 -3.85
CA THR A 78 -14.21 -3.93 -4.47
C THR A 78 -13.92 -2.97 -5.61
N SER A 79 -12.72 -2.39 -5.69
CA SER A 79 -12.48 -1.29 -6.62
C SER A 79 -11.92 -1.74 -7.96
N VAL A 80 -12.79 -1.83 -8.95
CA VAL A 80 -12.37 -1.95 -10.34
C VAL A 80 -11.68 -0.66 -10.82
N ALA A 81 -12.10 0.50 -10.29
CA ALA A 81 -11.51 1.79 -10.66
C ALA A 81 -10.02 1.87 -10.30
N ILE A 82 -9.64 1.43 -9.09
CA ILE A 82 -8.22 1.40 -8.68
C ILE A 82 -7.46 0.35 -9.51
N ARG A 83 -8.04 -0.81 -9.75
CA ARG A 83 -7.46 -1.83 -10.61
C ARG A 83 -7.13 -1.26 -11.99
N ASP A 84 -8.08 -0.55 -12.60
CA ASP A 84 -7.90 0.03 -13.93
C ASP A 84 -6.86 1.15 -13.93
N ALA A 85 -6.80 1.95 -12.86
CA ALA A 85 -5.79 2.99 -12.70
C ALA A 85 -4.38 2.37 -12.67
N ILE A 86 -4.19 1.29 -11.92
CA ILE A 86 -2.89 0.58 -11.87
C ILE A 86 -2.52 0.03 -13.25
N SER A 87 -3.48 -0.55 -13.96
CA SER A 87 -3.24 -1.06 -15.32
C SER A 87 -2.86 0.04 -16.30
N GLY A 88 -3.35 1.26 -16.08
CA GLY A 88 -3.18 2.38 -17.01
C GLY A 88 -1.88 3.15 -16.85
N ILE A 89 -1.09 2.88 -15.82
CA ILE A 89 0.17 3.60 -15.54
C ILE A 89 1.38 2.73 -15.86
N ASN A 90 2.55 3.37 -15.96
CA ASN A 90 3.81 2.68 -16.28
C ASN A 90 4.64 2.33 -15.06
N THR A 91 4.49 3.09 -13.96
CA THR A 91 5.24 2.85 -12.73
C THR A 91 4.87 1.50 -12.14
N THR A 92 5.87 0.74 -11.73
CA THR A 92 5.68 -0.56 -11.05
C THR A 92 4.96 -0.37 -9.73
N VAL A 93 3.89 -1.15 -9.52
CA VAL A 93 3.10 -1.12 -8.29
C VAL A 93 3.23 -2.45 -7.56
N VAL A 94 3.48 -2.39 -6.26
CA VAL A 94 3.50 -3.55 -5.37
C VAL A 94 2.36 -3.39 -4.36
N GLU A 95 1.54 -4.42 -4.26
CA GLU A 95 0.44 -4.47 -3.30
C GLU A 95 0.94 -4.90 -1.92
N VAL A 96 0.46 -4.23 -0.86
CA VAL A 96 0.80 -4.57 0.52
C VAL A 96 -0.46 -4.70 1.35
N HIS A 97 -0.48 -5.67 2.25
CA HIS A 97 -1.45 -5.80 3.33
C HIS A 97 -0.73 -6.08 4.64
N ILE A 98 -1.17 -5.44 5.71
CA ILE A 98 -0.61 -5.62 7.05
C ILE A 98 -0.94 -7.02 7.56
N SER A 99 -2.22 -7.42 7.43
CA SER A 99 -2.68 -8.76 7.81
C SER A 99 -2.48 -9.73 6.64
N ASN A 100 -2.50 -11.03 6.97
CA ASN A 100 -2.66 -12.05 5.95
C ASN A 100 -4.15 -12.11 5.59
N ILE A 101 -4.52 -11.60 4.42
CA ILE A 101 -5.94 -11.51 4.02
C ILE A 101 -6.63 -12.88 3.92
N LEU A 102 -5.86 -13.95 3.74
CA LEU A 102 -6.40 -15.30 3.67
C LEU A 102 -6.87 -15.84 5.02
N THR A 103 -6.49 -15.19 6.12
CA THR A 103 -6.96 -15.53 7.47
C THR A 103 -8.15 -14.69 7.93
N ARG A 104 -8.60 -13.76 7.09
CA ARG A 104 -9.71 -12.86 7.37
C ARG A 104 -11.01 -13.44 6.80
N GLU A 105 -12.07 -12.63 6.79
CA GLU A 105 -13.37 -13.04 6.24
C GLU A 105 -13.22 -13.43 4.75
N SER A 106 -14.06 -14.38 4.31
CA SER A 106 -13.95 -14.93 2.95
C SER A 106 -14.01 -13.87 1.84
N PHE A 107 -14.77 -12.76 2.05
CA PHE A 107 -14.85 -11.69 1.05
C PHE A 107 -13.55 -10.91 0.90
N ARG A 108 -12.57 -11.11 1.81
CA ARG A 108 -11.24 -10.47 1.71
C ARG A 108 -10.19 -11.36 1.05
N HIS A 109 -10.54 -12.61 0.70
CA HIS A 109 -9.57 -13.54 0.15
C HIS A 109 -9.18 -13.22 -1.29
N GLU A 110 -10.01 -12.47 -2.01
CA GLU A 110 -9.73 -12.09 -3.39
C GLU A 110 -9.27 -10.64 -3.47
N SER A 111 -8.16 -10.42 -4.17
CA SER A 111 -7.66 -9.10 -4.48
C SER A 111 -7.99 -8.77 -5.94
N LEU A 112 -8.74 -7.70 -6.18
CA LEU A 112 -8.99 -7.20 -7.53
C LEU A 112 -7.76 -6.49 -8.10
N ILE A 113 -6.90 -5.94 -7.25
CA ILE A 113 -5.72 -5.17 -7.71
C ILE A 113 -4.47 -6.04 -7.84
N GLY A 114 -4.39 -7.16 -7.11
CA GLY A 114 -3.23 -8.03 -7.15
C GLY A 114 -2.80 -8.47 -8.55
N PRO A 115 -3.75 -8.88 -9.42
CA PRO A 115 -3.39 -9.32 -10.78
C PRO A 115 -2.74 -8.24 -11.65
N VAL A 116 -2.92 -6.96 -11.33
CA VAL A 116 -2.35 -5.85 -12.10
C VAL A 116 -1.14 -5.21 -11.41
N CYS A 117 -0.80 -5.65 -10.20
CA CYS A 117 0.44 -5.29 -9.51
C CYS A 117 1.57 -6.25 -9.91
N LYS A 118 2.81 -5.83 -9.72
CA LYS A 118 3.97 -6.70 -9.95
C LYS A 118 3.98 -7.88 -8.98
N GLY A 119 3.57 -7.65 -7.75
CA GLY A 119 3.48 -8.67 -6.72
C GLY A 119 2.74 -8.16 -5.50
N SER A 120 2.52 -9.07 -4.55
CA SER A 120 1.78 -8.78 -3.33
C SER A 120 2.55 -9.30 -2.12
N ILE A 121 2.60 -8.50 -1.06
CA ILE A 121 3.23 -8.86 0.21
C ILE A 121 2.19 -8.65 1.30
N MET A 122 1.94 -9.67 2.11
CA MET A 122 0.92 -9.61 3.13
C MET A 122 1.28 -10.44 4.35
N GLY A 123 0.77 -10.04 5.52
CA GLY A 123 0.81 -10.88 6.72
C GLY A 123 1.99 -10.64 7.65
N PHE A 124 2.88 -9.70 7.34
CA PHE A 124 4.06 -9.43 8.16
C PHE A 124 3.92 -8.16 8.99
N GLY A 125 2.67 -7.74 9.25
CA GLY A 125 2.43 -6.49 9.97
C GLY A 125 2.92 -5.29 9.18
N LEU A 126 3.35 -4.25 9.87
CA LEU A 126 3.92 -3.06 9.23
C LEU A 126 5.21 -3.38 8.47
N ASP A 127 5.91 -4.46 8.85
CA ASP A 127 7.13 -4.86 8.14
C ASP A 127 6.87 -5.25 6.68
N SER A 128 5.62 -5.52 6.32
CA SER A 128 5.23 -5.77 4.93
C SER A 128 5.62 -4.60 4.02
N TYR A 129 5.56 -3.37 4.52
CA TYR A 129 5.98 -2.19 3.75
C TYR A 129 7.50 -2.17 3.52
N ARG A 130 8.28 -2.53 4.54
CA ARG A 130 9.75 -2.63 4.38
C ARG A 130 10.11 -3.68 3.33
N LEU A 131 9.45 -4.83 3.40
CA LEU A 131 9.67 -5.90 2.42
C LEU A 131 9.32 -5.45 1.00
N ALA A 132 8.27 -4.65 0.86
CA ALA A 132 7.91 -4.08 -0.44
C ALA A 132 8.99 -3.11 -0.95
N VAL A 133 9.56 -2.27 -0.07
CA VAL A 133 10.68 -1.40 -0.44
C VAL A 133 11.88 -2.24 -0.91
N GLU A 134 12.22 -3.30 -0.18
CA GLU A 134 13.30 -4.20 -0.56
C GLU A 134 13.09 -4.79 -1.96
N SER A 135 11.85 -5.07 -2.35
CA SER A 135 11.55 -5.64 -3.66
C SER A 135 11.96 -4.70 -4.81
N PHE A 136 12.02 -3.39 -4.56
CA PHE A 136 12.47 -2.41 -5.56
C PHE A 136 13.99 -2.29 -5.62
N LEU A 137 14.69 -2.75 -4.59
CA LEU A 137 16.15 -2.67 -4.50
C LEU A 137 16.84 -3.95 -4.98
N ALA A 138 16.10 -5.01 -5.15
CA ALA A 138 16.62 -6.31 -5.56
C ALA A 138 17.07 -6.36 -7.02
#